data_138335a22a3daf6e599166356a0f3297
#
_entry.id   138335a22a3daf6e599166356a0f3297
#
_cell.length_a   1.000
_cell.length_b   1.000
_cell.length_c   1.000
_cell.angle_alpha   90.00
_cell.angle_beta   90.00
_cell.angle_gamma   90.00
#
_symmetry.space_group_name_H-M   'P 1'
#
loop_
_entity.id
_entity.type
_entity.pdbx_description
1 polymer ?
#
loop_
_entity_poly.entity_id
_entity_poly.type
_entity_poly.pdbx_seq_one_letter_code
_entity_poly.pdbx_strand_id
1 'polypeptide(L)'
;MKIFNKYTDTSTYNIVLPTNELHDFNIKFINANRIPKGCDVNKLKASIELKNALHLKVIIAYYDKETNTLYLIDGQHRYMAAKALGLPIHVKVTDTYDPMWMSVLNCNQRNWTLKDFANMYMQDSDPKVSYIYSKFMDYLAQYNITPGLLIALFQ
;
A
#
# COMPACT_ATOMS: atom_id res chain seq x y z
N MET A 1 16.44 15.44 2.27
CA MET A 1 16.02 16.37 3.35
C MET A 1 15.65 15.53 4.57
N LYS A 2 16.43 15.61 5.67
CA LYS A 2 16.10 14.90 6.91
C LYS A 2 14.97 15.63 7.62
N ILE A 3 13.88 14.93 7.88
CA ILE A 3 12.76 15.47 8.66
C ILE A 3 12.90 14.90 10.06
N PHE A 4 13.21 15.76 11.03
CA PHE A 4 13.21 15.37 12.45
C PHE A 4 11.76 15.36 12.95
N ASN A 5 11.31 14.22 13.44
CA ASN A 5 10.02 14.14 14.08
C ASN A 5 10.13 14.66 15.53
N LYS A 6 9.36 15.70 15.85
CA LYS A 6 9.38 16.39 17.15
C LYS A 6 8.98 15.50 18.34
N TYR A 7 8.36 14.35 18.06
CA TYR A 7 7.81 13.42 19.06
C TYR A 7 8.59 12.13 19.22
N THR A 8 9.56 11.87 18.35
CA THR A 8 10.45 10.72 18.43
C THR A 8 11.86 11.18 18.07
N ASP A 9 12.87 10.75 18.80
CA ASP A 9 14.28 11.03 18.49
C ASP A 9 14.74 10.34 17.16
N THR A 10 13.81 9.75 16.44
CA THR A 10 14.06 9.02 15.20
C THR A 10 14.07 9.97 14.02
N SER A 11 15.22 10.11 13.37
CA SER A 11 15.29 10.80 12.09
C SER A 11 14.71 9.97 10.97
N THR A 12 13.90 10.58 10.13
CA THR A 12 13.36 9.95 8.91
C THR A 12 13.66 10.79 7.69
N TYR A 13 13.90 10.14 6.55
CA TYR A 13 14.08 10.81 5.27
C TYR A 13 13.44 10.01 4.14
N ASN A 14 13.02 10.70 3.10
CA ASN A 14 12.45 10.07 1.92
C ASN A 14 13.49 9.97 0.82
N ILE A 15 13.55 8.83 0.16
CA ILE A 15 14.38 8.58 -1.02
C ILE A 15 13.52 8.01 -2.14
N VAL A 16 13.92 8.26 -3.37
CA VAL A 16 13.39 7.59 -4.55
C VAL A 16 14.54 6.77 -5.12
N LEU A 17 14.36 5.47 -5.20
CA LEU A 17 15.36 4.56 -5.76
C LEU A 17 14.91 4.15 -7.17
N PRO A 18 15.61 4.57 -8.22
CA PRO A 18 15.43 4.03 -9.55
C PRO A 18 15.73 2.54 -9.59
N THR A 19 15.10 1.82 -10.49
CA THR A 19 15.24 0.34 -10.56
C THR A 19 16.67 -0.11 -10.82
N ASN A 20 17.43 0.66 -11.60
CA ASN A 20 18.85 0.38 -11.90
C ASN A 20 19.79 0.60 -10.70
N GLU A 21 19.38 1.39 -9.70
CA GLU A 21 20.16 1.64 -8.48
C GLU A 21 19.81 0.69 -7.32
N LEU A 22 18.79 -0.16 -7.49
CA LEU A 22 18.40 -1.12 -6.46
C LEU A 22 19.50 -2.15 -6.17
N HIS A 23 20.45 -2.31 -7.08
CA HIS A 23 21.61 -3.21 -6.91
C HIS A 23 22.67 -2.64 -5.95
N ASP A 24 22.69 -1.34 -5.72
CA ASP A 24 23.65 -0.67 -4.85
C ASP A 24 23.34 -0.91 -3.35
N PHE A 25 22.13 -1.35 -3.06
CA PHE A 25 21.69 -1.66 -1.71
C PHE A 25 21.43 -3.16 -1.54
N ASN A 26 21.90 -3.69 -0.41
CA ASN A 26 21.47 -5.02 0.02
C ASN A 26 20.07 -4.90 0.63
N ILE A 27 19.02 -5.22 -0.16
CA ILE A 27 17.64 -5.09 0.29
C ILE A 27 17.17 -6.42 0.88
N LYS A 28 16.76 -6.40 2.14
CA LYS A 28 16.23 -7.54 2.88
C LYS A 28 14.85 -7.30 3.44
N PHE A 29 14.08 -8.35 3.60
CA PHE A 29 12.83 -8.32 4.35
C PHE A 29 13.11 -8.66 5.81
N ILE A 30 12.40 -7.99 6.73
CA ILE A 30 12.47 -8.32 8.14
C ILE A 30 11.78 -9.67 8.36
N ASN A 31 12.45 -10.60 9.08
CA ASN A 31 11.95 -11.96 9.29
C ASN A 31 10.58 -12.04 9.98
N ALA A 32 10.24 -11.06 10.81
CA ALA A 32 8.93 -10.95 11.46
C ALA A 32 7.80 -10.56 10.50
N ASN A 33 8.12 -10.23 9.26
CA ASN A 33 7.14 -9.79 8.28
C ASN A 33 6.51 -10.97 7.54
N ARG A 34 5.29 -10.77 7.03
CA ARG A 34 4.61 -11.79 6.22
C ARG A 34 5.39 -12.04 4.94
N ILE A 35 5.54 -13.33 4.58
CA ILE A 35 6.11 -13.71 3.29
C ILE A 35 5.14 -13.26 2.19
N PRO A 36 5.57 -12.44 1.22
CA PRO A 36 4.73 -12.00 0.12
C PRO A 36 4.24 -13.19 -0.72
N LYS A 37 2.92 -13.27 -0.93
CA LYS A 37 2.34 -14.27 -1.81
C LYS A 37 2.39 -13.79 -3.26
N GLY A 38 2.81 -14.65 -4.18
CA GLY A 38 2.93 -14.32 -5.60
C GLY A 38 1.60 -13.86 -6.23
N CYS A 39 0.46 -14.45 -5.83
CA CYS A 39 -0.85 -14.03 -6.32
C CYS A 39 -1.20 -12.58 -5.93
N ASP A 40 -0.80 -12.13 -4.74
CA ASP A 40 -1.08 -10.76 -4.28
C ASP A 40 -0.16 -9.75 -4.98
N VAL A 41 1.09 -10.14 -5.26
CA VAL A 41 2.03 -9.35 -6.07
C VAL A 41 1.49 -9.16 -7.49
N ASN A 42 0.96 -10.21 -8.11
CA ASN A 42 0.40 -10.14 -9.47
C ASN A 42 -0.85 -9.24 -9.55
N LYS A 43 -1.75 -9.33 -8.58
CA LYS A 43 -2.90 -8.41 -8.47
C LYS A 43 -2.46 -6.95 -8.33
N LEU A 44 -1.42 -6.73 -7.52
CA LEU A 44 -0.89 -5.39 -7.32
C LEU A 44 -0.20 -4.86 -8.59
N LYS A 45 0.54 -5.70 -9.32
CA LYS A 45 1.11 -5.33 -10.63
C LYS A 45 0.03 -4.86 -11.59
N ALA A 46 -1.03 -5.65 -11.78
CA ALA A 46 -2.14 -5.28 -12.65
C ALA A 46 -2.79 -3.94 -12.24
N SER A 47 -2.93 -3.71 -10.93
CA SER A 47 -3.44 -2.44 -10.41
C SER A 47 -2.52 -1.24 -10.69
N ILE A 48 -1.19 -1.45 -10.61
CA ILE A 48 -0.18 -0.42 -10.91
C ILE A 48 -0.15 -0.10 -12.41
N GLU A 49 -0.29 -1.11 -13.27
CA GLU A 49 -0.36 -0.94 -14.73
C GLU A 49 -1.59 -0.13 -15.15
N LEU A 50 -2.73 -0.33 -14.46
CA LEU A 50 -3.93 0.49 -14.67
C LEU A 50 -3.74 1.94 -14.23
N LYS A 51 -3.21 2.15 -13.04
CA LYS A 51 -2.98 3.49 -12.47
C LYS A 51 -1.83 3.45 -11.46
N ASN A 52 -0.69 3.97 -11.87
CA ASN A 52 0.47 4.01 -10.99
C ASN A 52 0.30 5.03 -9.87
N ALA A 53 0.05 4.53 -8.66
CA ALA A 53 -0.06 5.31 -7.43
C ALA A 53 1.01 4.95 -6.38
N LEU A 54 2.12 4.33 -6.79
CA LEU A 54 3.20 3.90 -5.88
C LEU A 54 3.80 5.05 -5.07
N HIS A 55 3.87 6.25 -5.67
CA HIS A 55 4.37 7.46 -5.02
C HIS A 55 3.49 7.95 -3.86
N LEU A 56 2.21 7.57 -3.83
CA LEU A 56 1.27 7.97 -2.77
C LEU A 56 1.38 7.07 -1.52
N LYS A 57 1.94 5.87 -1.67
CA LYS A 57 2.09 4.92 -0.56
C LYS A 57 3.52 4.42 -0.50
N VAL A 58 4.37 5.17 0.18
CA VAL A 58 5.80 4.87 0.32
C VAL A 58 6.05 3.55 1.04
N ILE A 59 7.16 2.90 0.70
CA ILE A 59 7.70 1.75 1.42
C ILE A 59 8.40 2.27 2.67
N ILE A 60 8.28 1.58 3.79
CA ILE A 60 8.96 1.94 5.04
C ILE A 60 10.13 0.99 5.23
N ALA A 61 11.32 1.54 5.47
CA ALA A 61 12.53 0.76 5.65
C ALA A 61 13.43 1.33 6.76
N TYR A 62 14.21 0.44 7.37
CA TYR A 62 15.34 0.77 8.25
C TYR A 62 16.64 0.60 7.46
N TYR A 63 17.53 1.57 7.56
CA TYR A 63 18.84 1.48 6.93
C TYR A 63 19.93 1.20 7.96
N ASP A 64 20.53 0.03 7.84
CA ASP A 64 21.71 -0.36 8.60
C ASP A 64 22.96 0.10 7.86
N LYS A 65 23.63 1.10 8.43
CA LYS A 65 24.85 1.70 7.86
C LYS A 65 26.06 0.76 7.90
N GLU A 66 26.13 -0.13 8.90
CA GLU A 66 27.28 -1.02 9.10
C GLU A 66 27.31 -2.10 8.02
N THR A 67 26.16 -2.63 7.65
CA THR A 67 26.03 -3.69 6.65
C THR A 67 25.61 -3.20 5.27
N ASN A 68 25.41 -1.88 5.10
CA ASN A 68 24.84 -1.26 3.89
C ASN A 68 23.54 -1.98 3.45
N THR A 69 22.69 -2.30 4.42
CA THR A 69 21.47 -3.07 4.19
C THR A 69 20.23 -2.23 4.45
N LEU A 70 19.30 -2.27 3.50
CA LEU A 70 17.98 -1.65 3.63
C LEU A 70 16.96 -2.73 4.02
N TYR A 71 16.51 -2.74 5.26
CA TYR A 71 15.53 -3.69 5.76
C TYR A 71 14.13 -3.14 5.57
N LEU A 72 13.31 -3.78 4.73
CA LEU A 72 11.94 -3.37 4.48
C LEU A 72 11.04 -3.73 5.66
N ILE A 73 10.47 -2.70 6.32
CA ILE A 73 9.54 -2.83 7.43
C ILE A 73 8.12 -3.03 6.92
N ASP A 74 7.68 -2.20 5.95
CA ASP A 74 6.37 -2.33 5.30
C ASP A 74 6.51 -2.10 3.80
N GLY A 75 5.66 -2.76 3.01
CA GLY A 75 5.55 -2.56 1.57
C GLY A 75 6.28 -3.59 0.71
N GLN A 76 6.58 -4.81 1.23
CA GLN A 76 7.26 -5.85 0.45
C GLN A 76 6.56 -6.18 -0.86
N HIS A 77 5.23 -6.31 -0.86
CA HIS A 77 4.45 -6.56 -2.08
C HIS A 77 4.64 -5.42 -3.10
N ARG A 78 4.65 -4.17 -2.62
CA ARG A 78 4.88 -2.98 -3.47
C ARG A 78 6.29 -2.97 -4.04
N TYR A 79 7.28 -3.30 -3.23
CA TYR A 79 8.66 -3.46 -3.68
C TYR A 79 8.78 -4.52 -4.78
N MET A 80 8.22 -5.71 -4.56
CA MET A 80 8.28 -6.81 -5.54
C MET A 80 7.55 -6.46 -6.84
N ALA A 81 6.38 -5.82 -6.74
CA ALA A 81 5.62 -5.39 -7.91
C ALA A 81 6.37 -4.30 -8.70
N ALA A 82 6.87 -3.27 -8.03
CA ALA A 82 7.63 -2.19 -8.67
C ALA A 82 8.91 -2.72 -9.33
N LYS A 83 9.67 -3.60 -8.64
CA LYS A 83 10.86 -4.23 -9.20
C LYS A 83 10.54 -5.04 -10.45
N ALA A 84 9.46 -5.82 -10.44
CA ALA A 84 9.04 -6.63 -11.59
C ALA A 84 8.57 -5.77 -12.78
N LEU A 85 8.07 -4.57 -12.53
CA LEU A 85 7.62 -3.62 -13.56
C LEU A 85 8.69 -2.62 -14.00
N GLY A 86 9.90 -2.67 -13.42
CA GLY A 86 10.97 -1.72 -13.71
C GLY A 86 10.67 -0.29 -13.25
N LEU A 87 9.83 -0.11 -12.23
CA LEU A 87 9.40 1.20 -11.74
C LEU A 87 10.24 1.65 -10.53
N PRO A 88 10.47 2.96 -10.37
CA PRO A 88 11.14 3.48 -9.19
C PRO A 88 10.32 3.21 -7.92
N ILE A 89 11.01 2.99 -6.81
CA ILE A 89 10.39 2.83 -5.50
C ILE A 89 10.59 4.08 -4.65
N HIS A 90 9.53 4.47 -3.95
CA HIS A 90 9.53 5.56 -2.99
C HIS A 90 9.64 4.96 -1.58
N VAL A 91 10.71 5.30 -0.87
CA VAL A 91 11.04 4.71 0.42
C VAL A 91 11.17 5.80 1.47
N LYS A 92 10.49 5.61 2.60
CA LYS A 92 10.72 6.38 3.82
C LYS A 92 11.68 5.57 4.69
N VAL A 93 12.87 6.11 4.89
CA VAL A 93 13.94 5.44 5.64
C VAL A 93 13.98 5.98 7.06
N THR A 94 14.12 5.06 8.03
CA THR A 94 14.36 5.37 9.45
C THR A 94 15.78 4.99 9.84
N ASP A 95 16.36 5.72 10.81
CA ASP A 95 17.70 5.42 11.36
C ASP A 95 17.64 4.33 12.45
N THR A 96 16.46 4.02 12.97
CA THR A 96 16.23 3.04 14.02
C THR A 96 15.11 2.10 13.63
N TYR A 97 15.06 0.93 14.25
CA TYR A 97 14.00 -0.05 14.08
C TYR A 97 13.51 -0.57 15.43
N ASP A 98 12.21 -0.50 15.64
CA ASP A 98 11.51 -1.14 16.76
C ASP A 98 10.59 -2.24 16.21
N PRO A 99 10.76 -3.52 16.63
CA PRO A 99 9.88 -4.62 16.22
C PRO A 99 8.38 -4.37 16.47
N MET A 100 8.04 -3.56 17.49
CA MET A 100 6.66 -3.18 17.80
C MET A 100 6.00 -2.38 16.67
N TRP A 101 6.76 -1.67 15.85
CA TRP A 101 6.21 -0.90 14.73
C TRP A 101 5.50 -1.79 13.71
N MET A 102 5.97 -3.01 13.52
CA MET A 102 5.30 -3.99 12.64
C MET A 102 3.88 -4.28 13.11
N SER A 103 3.71 -4.49 14.41
CA SER A 103 2.42 -4.72 15.02
C SER A 103 1.50 -3.51 14.87
N VAL A 104 1.99 -2.32 15.22
CA VAL A 104 1.22 -1.06 15.16
C VAL A 104 0.81 -0.72 13.72
N LEU A 105 1.73 -0.86 12.75
CA LEU A 105 1.45 -0.57 11.34
C LEU A 105 0.41 -1.53 10.72
N ASN A 106 0.35 -2.78 11.22
CA ASN A 106 -0.54 -3.79 10.67
C ASN A 106 -1.85 -3.96 11.44
N CYS A 107 -1.89 -3.65 12.75
CA CYS A 107 -3.10 -3.81 13.57
C CYS A 107 -4.27 -2.92 13.15
N ASN A 108 -3.99 -1.77 12.57
CA ASN A 108 -5.01 -0.77 12.22
C ASN A 108 -5.41 -0.79 10.74
N GLN A 109 -4.95 -1.76 9.96
CA GLN A 109 -5.37 -1.89 8.55
C GLN A 109 -6.71 -2.62 8.47
N ARG A 110 -7.79 -1.86 8.56
CA ARG A 110 -9.11 -2.35 8.18
C ARG A 110 -9.16 -2.60 6.67
N ASN A 111 -9.55 -3.79 6.28
CA ASN A 111 -9.84 -4.06 4.86
C ASN A 111 -11.06 -3.24 4.43
N TRP A 112 -10.97 -2.60 3.28
CA TRP A 112 -12.10 -1.90 2.68
C TRP A 112 -13.24 -2.88 2.41
N THR A 113 -14.43 -2.49 2.80
CA THR A 113 -15.66 -3.20 2.49
C THR A 113 -16.19 -2.78 1.11
N LEU A 114 -17.13 -3.53 0.55
CA LEU A 114 -17.81 -3.13 -0.68
C LEU A 114 -18.51 -1.76 -0.56
N LYS A 115 -18.99 -1.41 0.64
CA LYS A 115 -19.55 -0.06 0.90
C LYS A 115 -18.48 1.03 0.82
N ASP A 116 -17.28 0.77 1.34
CA ASP A 116 -16.17 1.74 1.28
C ASP A 116 -15.77 2.00 -0.18
N PHE A 117 -15.69 0.96 -1.01
CA PHE A 117 -15.45 1.07 -2.45
C PHE A 117 -16.57 1.82 -3.17
N ALA A 118 -17.85 1.49 -2.88
CA ALA A 118 -18.98 2.17 -3.49
C ALA A 118 -19.00 3.66 -3.17
N ASN A 119 -18.73 4.03 -1.92
CA ASN A 119 -18.60 5.44 -1.52
C ASN A 119 -17.49 6.18 -2.27
N MET A 120 -16.36 5.52 -2.53
CA MET A 120 -15.28 6.10 -3.32
C MET A 120 -15.73 6.33 -4.78
N TYR A 121 -16.34 5.33 -5.41
CA TYR A 121 -16.78 5.43 -6.81
C TYR A 121 -17.99 6.37 -7.03
N MET A 122 -18.76 6.68 -5.99
CA MET A 122 -19.75 7.76 -6.06
C MET A 122 -19.13 9.14 -6.34
N GLN A 123 -17.83 9.30 -6.07
CA GLN A 123 -17.05 10.51 -6.33
C GLN A 123 -16.26 10.43 -7.65
N ASP A 124 -16.52 9.43 -8.48
CA ASP A 124 -15.83 9.27 -9.76
C ASP A 124 -16.16 10.44 -10.70
N SER A 125 -15.17 10.83 -11.50
CA SER A 125 -15.32 11.89 -12.50
C SER A 125 -16.22 11.49 -13.68
N ASP A 126 -16.40 10.19 -13.92
CA ASP A 126 -17.38 9.69 -14.89
C ASP A 126 -18.79 9.69 -14.27
N PRO A 127 -19.72 10.51 -14.82
CA PRO A 127 -21.09 10.61 -14.30
C PRO A 127 -21.86 9.29 -14.31
N LYS A 128 -21.55 8.38 -15.24
CA LYS A 128 -22.18 7.06 -15.33
C LYS A 128 -21.74 6.18 -14.16
N VAL A 129 -20.44 6.16 -13.86
CA VAL A 129 -19.87 5.40 -12.74
C VAL A 129 -20.44 5.94 -11.44
N SER A 130 -20.36 7.25 -11.21
CA SER A 130 -20.91 7.92 -10.03
C SER A 130 -22.40 7.60 -9.82
N TYR A 131 -23.21 7.67 -10.89
CA TYR A 131 -24.63 7.36 -10.84
C TYR A 131 -24.91 5.90 -10.44
N ILE A 132 -24.19 4.94 -11.05
CA ILE A 132 -24.37 3.50 -10.76
C ILE A 132 -24.09 3.21 -9.29
N TYR A 133 -22.99 3.72 -8.74
CA TYR A 133 -22.64 3.50 -7.34
C TYR A 133 -23.53 4.25 -6.36
N SER A 134 -24.05 5.43 -6.73
CA SER A 134 -25.08 6.13 -5.99
C SER A 134 -26.36 5.27 -5.86
N LYS A 135 -26.85 4.73 -6.97
CA LYS A 135 -27.99 3.81 -6.97
C LYS A 135 -27.74 2.55 -6.16
N PHE A 136 -26.55 1.97 -6.25
CA PHE A 136 -26.17 0.82 -5.43
C PHE A 136 -26.29 1.13 -3.94
N MET A 137 -25.81 2.30 -3.49
CA MET A 137 -25.90 2.70 -2.09
C MET A 137 -27.35 3.00 -1.67
N ASP A 138 -28.16 3.61 -2.54
CA ASP A 138 -29.59 3.83 -2.30
C ASP A 138 -30.32 2.50 -2.05
N TYR A 139 -30.08 1.49 -2.87
CA TYR A 139 -30.68 0.15 -2.70
C TYR A 139 -30.25 -0.52 -1.41
N LEU A 140 -28.95 -0.43 -1.04
CA LEU A 140 -28.49 -0.98 0.24
C LEU A 140 -29.21 -0.33 1.43
N ALA A 141 -29.43 0.98 1.38
CA ALA A 141 -30.12 1.73 2.43
C ALA A 141 -31.62 1.41 2.46
N GLN A 142 -32.28 1.40 1.30
CA GLN A 142 -33.73 1.20 1.16
C GLN A 142 -34.17 -0.20 1.63
N TYR A 143 -33.40 -1.23 1.27
CA TYR A 143 -33.81 -2.61 1.53
C TYR A 143 -33.08 -3.26 2.71
N ASN A 144 -32.20 -2.53 3.38
CA ASN A 144 -31.40 -3.01 4.51
C ASN A 144 -30.68 -4.35 4.21
N ILE A 145 -30.19 -4.51 2.99
CA ILE A 145 -29.50 -5.71 2.52
C ILE A 145 -27.99 -5.53 2.54
N THR A 146 -27.26 -6.67 2.58
CA THR A 146 -25.81 -6.63 2.49
C THR A 146 -25.36 -6.42 1.04
N PRO A 147 -24.17 -5.80 0.81
CA PRO A 147 -23.63 -5.65 -0.56
C PRO A 147 -23.50 -6.98 -1.31
N GLY A 148 -23.10 -8.06 -0.62
CA GLY A 148 -22.99 -9.38 -1.23
C GLY A 148 -24.33 -9.95 -1.70
N LEU A 149 -25.41 -9.76 -0.93
CA LEU A 149 -26.75 -10.19 -1.33
C LEU A 149 -27.26 -9.39 -2.54
N LEU A 150 -27.01 -8.06 -2.56
CA LEU A 150 -27.40 -7.22 -3.69
C LEU A 150 -26.71 -7.69 -4.99
N ILE A 151 -25.40 -7.94 -4.94
CA ILE A 151 -24.65 -8.45 -6.09
C ILE A 151 -25.20 -9.78 -6.58
N ALA A 152 -25.52 -10.71 -5.67
CA ALA A 152 -26.07 -12.01 -6.03
C ALA A 152 -27.46 -11.96 -6.71
N LEU A 153 -28.23 -10.89 -6.49
CA LEU A 153 -29.53 -10.70 -7.12
C LEU A 153 -29.44 -10.23 -8.59
N PHE A 154 -28.26 -9.72 -9.01
CA PHE A 154 -28.04 -9.19 -10.36
C PHE A 154 -27.06 -10.02 -11.20
N GLN A 155 -26.65 -11.18 -10.73
CA GLN A 155 -25.89 -12.19 -11.49
C GLN A 155 -26.84 -13.21 -12.15
#